data_22a842f19660b2a4a311258b172b69ab
#
_entry.id   22a842f19660b2a4a311258b172b69ab
#
_cell.length_a   1.000
_cell.length_b   1.000
_cell.length_c   1.000
_cell.angle_alpha   90.00
_cell.angle_beta   90.00
_cell.angle_gamma   90.00
#
_symmetry.space_group_name_H-M   'P 1'
#
loop_
_entity.id
_entity.type
_entity.pdbx_description
1 polymer ?
#
loop_
_entity_poly.entity_id
_entity_poly.type
_entity_poly.pdbx_seq_one_letter_code
_entity_poly.pdbx_strand_id
1 'polypeptide(L)'
;MGINGSSTCVMNFDGAQGYLIGVPNKGLNAMFTMMNAARLAVGLQGLGLMDRSFQNALRYSRDRVQGRSLSGAKAVDKPADPIIVHPDVRRMLLTSKALAEGSRLLLLHASTLLDILERSSDADEKKSAEELLSFLIPIVKGMLTEWSIECTYNSQQCFGGRRRDTALKPAV
;
A
#
# COMPACT_ATOMS: atom_id res chain seq x y z
N MET A 1 10.99 -13.48 5.84
CA MET A 1 10.40 -12.20 5.43
C MET A 1 11.53 -11.32 4.93
N GLY A 2 11.31 -10.49 3.92
CA GLY A 2 12.32 -9.70 3.24
C GLY A 2 12.49 -10.10 1.77
N ILE A 3 13.35 -9.40 1.06
CA ILE A 3 13.64 -9.67 -0.35
C ILE A 3 14.68 -10.79 -0.41
N ASN A 4 14.20 -12.02 -0.56
CA ASN A 4 15.05 -13.20 -0.70
C ASN A 4 15.21 -13.51 -2.20
N GLY A 5 16.41 -13.89 -2.61
CA GLY A 5 16.73 -14.20 -4.00
C GLY A 5 17.24 -13.01 -4.82
N SER A 6 17.18 -11.78 -4.28
CA SER A 6 17.89 -10.63 -4.86
C SER A 6 19.22 -10.44 -4.15
N SER A 7 20.30 -10.53 -4.88
CA SER A 7 21.65 -10.36 -4.31
C SER A 7 21.91 -8.90 -3.96
N THR A 8 22.33 -8.65 -2.72
CA THR A 8 22.95 -7.39 -2.33
C THR A 8 24.45 -7.61 -2.31
N CYS A 9 25.18 -6.98 -3.22
CA CYS A 9 26.60 -7.26 -3.44
C CYS A 9 27.43 -5.99 -3.61
N VAL A 10 28.71 -6.10 -3.38
CA VAL A 10 29.70 -5.13 -3.80
C VAL A 10 30.17 -5.52 -5.20
N MET A 11 29.98 -4.60 -6.16
CA MET A 11 30.39 -4.84 -7.54
C MET A 11 31.88 -4.56 -7.71
N ASN A 12 32.59 -5.46 -8.40
CA ASN A 12 33.96 -5.28 -8.78
C ASN A 12 34.08 -5.26 -10.31
N PHE A 13 34.76 -4.22 -10.84
CA PHE A 13 34.89 -3.98 -12.28
C PHE A 13 36.35 -4.01 -12.74
N ASP A 14 37.22 -4.78 -12.08
CA ASP A 14 38.62 -4.86 -12.42
C ASP A 14 38.83 -5.28 -13.89
N GLY A 15 39.38 -4.36 -14.69
CA GLY A 15 39.64 -4.57 -16.10
C GLY A 15 38.40 -4.66 -17.00
N ALA A 16 37.19 -4.41 -16.50
CA ALA A 16 35.97 -4.41 -17.29
C ALA A 16 35.95 -3.24 -18.29
N GLN A 17 35.61 -3.52 -19.54
CA GLN A 17 35.37 -2.49 -20.54
C GLN A 17 33.95 -1.96 -20.40
N GLY A 18 33.80 -0.64 -20.41
CA GLY A 18 32.51 0.04 -20.30
C GLY A 18 32.43 1.28 -21.19
N TYR A 19 31.20 1.68 -21.51
CA TYR A 19 30.92 2.87 -22.29
C TYR A 19 30.04 3.79 -21.49
N LEU A 20 30.41 5.10 -21.45
CA LEU A 20 29.61 6.10 -20.76
C LEU A 20 28.31 6.37 -21.53
N ILE A 21 27.18 6.23 -20.84
CA ILE A 21 25.87 6.65 -21.32
C ILE A 21 25.44 7.90 -20.54
N GLY A 22 25.19 9.00 -21.24
CA GLY A 22 24.81 10.28 -20.63
C GLY A 22 25.99 11.21 -20.38
N VAL A 23 25.81 12.15 -19.46
CA VAL A 23 26.78 13.22 -19.18
C VAL A 23 27.66 12.81 -17.98
N PRO A 24 28.98 13.01 -18.04
CA PRO A 24 29.87 12.76 -16.90
C PRO A 24 29.39 13.46 -15.62
N ASN A 25 29.51 12.81 -14.48
CA ASN A 25 29.13 13.31 -13.15
C ASN A 25 27.64 13.63 -12.97
N LYS A 26 26.75 13.13 -13.86
CA LYS A 26 25.28 13.27 -13.77
C LYS A 26 24.54 11.97 -13.48
N GLY A 27 25.23 10.93 -13.01
CA GLY A 27 24.65 9.62 -12.74
C GLY A 27 23.50 9.63 -11.73
N LEU A 28 23.54 10.48 -10.70
CA LEU A 28 22.43 10.64 -9.75
C LEU A 28 21.16 11.15 -10.43
N ASN A 29 21.26 12.06 -11.38
CA ASN A 29 20.09 12.55 -12.13
C ASN A 29 19.42 11.41 -12.92
N ALA A 30 20.22 10.59 -13.60
CA ALA A 30 19.73 9.42 -14.31
C ALA A 30 19.09 8.40 -13.35
N MET A 31 19.69 8.16 -12.18
CA MET A 31 19.12 7.30 -11.15
C MET A 31 17.76 7.81 -10.65
N PHE A 32 17.61 9.12 -10.43
CA PHE A 32 16.34 9.68 -9.94
C PHE A 32 15.19 9.54 -10.93
N THR A 33 15.45 9.47 -12.24
CA THR A 33 14.42 9.16 -13.24
C THR A 33 13.77 7.79 -12.96
N MET A 34 14.58 6.77 -12.68
CA MET A 34 14.10 5.45 -12.29
C MET A 34 13.46 5.45 -10.89
N MET A 35 14.12 6.12 -9.93
CA MET A 35 13.69 6.09 -8.53
C MET A 35 12.34 6.75 -8.30
N ASN A 36 11.99 7.79 -9.05
CA ASN A 36 10.70 8.46 -8.91
C ASN A 36 9.55 7.53 -9.34
N ALA A 37 9.71 6.81 -10.46
CA ALA A 37 8.75 5.78 -10.87
C ALA A 37 8.66 4.64 -9.83
N ALA A 38 9.80 4.17 -9.32
CA ALA A 38 9.85 3.13 -8.29
C ALA A 38 9.16 3.55 -6.99
N ARG A 39 9.24 4.83 -6.59
CA ARG A 39 8.55 5.35 -5.38
C ARG A 39 7.02 5.27 -5.51
N LEU A 40 6.46 5.60 -6.68
CA LEU A 40 5.03 5.42 -6.95
C LEU A 40 4.62 3.95 -6.92
N ALA A 41 5.43 3.07 -7.53
CA ALA A 41 5.19 1.62 -7.52
C ALA A 41 5.20 1.04 -6.10
N VAL A 42 6.10 1.50 -5.22
CA VAL A 42 6.13 1.11 -3.80
C VAL A 42 4.89 1.64 -3.06
N GLY A 43 4.42 2.85 -3.37
CA GLY A 43 3.14 3.37 -2.87
C GLY A 43 1.96 2.47 -3.27
N LEU A 44 1.91 2.04 -4.54
CA LEU A 44 0.90 1.10 -5.04
C LEU A 44 0.95 -0.25 -4.31
N GLN A 45 2.14 -0.76 -4.02
CA GLN A 45 2.31 -1.99 -3.23
C GLN A 45 1.71 -1.83 -1.83
N GLY A 46 1.94 -0.69 -1.16
CA GLY A 46 1.32 -0.36 0.13
C GLY A 46 -0.21 -0.35 0.04
N LEU A 47 -0.77 0.30 -0.98
CA LEU A 47 -2.22 0.31 -1.22
C LEU A 47 -2.78 -1.11 -1.43
N GLY A 48 -2.11 -1.94 -2.22
CA GLY A 48 -2.53 -3.33 -2.45
C GLY A 48 -2.61 -4.15 -1.16
N LEU A 49 -1.64 -3.95 -0.24
CA LEU A 49 -1.64 -4.59 1.08
C LEU A 49 -2.79 -4.08 1.96
N MET A 50 -3.03 -2.76 2.00
CA MET A 50 -4.16 -2.18 2.73
C MET A 50 -5.49 -2.76 2.27
N ASP A 51 -5.75 -2.70 0.98
CA ASP A 51 -7.01 -3.14 0.39
C ASP A 51 -7.24 -4.65 0.63
N ARG A 52 -6.24 -5.48 0.35
CA ARG A 52 -6.35 -6.93 0.54
C ARG A 52 -6.57 -7.32 1.99
N SER A 53 -5.83 -6.71 2.92
CA SER A 53 -5.97 -6.99 4.34
C SER A 53 -7.35 -6.56 4.86
N PHE A 54 -7.83 -5.38 4.46
CA PHE A 54 -9.16 -4.89 4.80
C PHE A 54 -10.28 -5.83 4.31
N GLN A 55 -10.24 -6.24 3.04
CA GLN A 55 -11.26 -7.12 2.47
C GLN A 55 -11.32 -8.47 3.19
N ASN A 56 -10.16 -9.05 3.53
CA ASN A 56 -10.09 -10.30 4.27
C ASN A 56 -10.65 -10.13 5.69
N ALA A 57 -10.27 -9.08 6.41
CA ALA A 57 -10.77 -8.80 7.75
C ALA A 57 -12.27 -8.53 7.76
N LEU A 58 -12.78 -7.79 6.77
CA LEU A 58 -14.21 -7.51 6.62
C LEU A 58 -15.03 -8.80 6.43
N ARG A 59 -14.59 -9.68 5.53
CA ARG A 59 -15.24 -10.98 5.29
C ARG A 59 -15.26 -11.80 6.56
N TYR A 60 -14.10 -11.98 7.19
CA TYR A 60 -14.00 -12.73 8.44
C TYR A 60 -14.88 -12.17 9.55
N SER A 61 -14.93 -10.83 9.70
CA SER A 61 -15.72 -10.17 10.74
C SER A 61 -17.23 -10.34 10.55
N ARG A 62 -17.70 -10.57 9.33
CA ARG A 62 -19.10 -10.90 9.02
C ARG A 62 -19.45 -12.36 9.32
N ASP A 63 -18.50 -13.26 9.12
CA ASP A 63 -18.73 -14.69 9.25
C ASP A 63 -18.48 -15.21 10.68
N ARG A 64 -17.47 -14.67 11.37
CA ARG A 64 -17.09 -15.06 12.73
C ARG A 64 -18.12 -14.57 13.74
N VAL A 65 -18.72 -15.47 14.47
CA VAL A 65 -19.62 -15.15 15.59
C VAL A 65 -18.89 -15.30 16.93
N GLN A 66 -19.01 -14.28 17.79
CA GLN A 66 -18.45 -14.31 19.15
C GLN A 66 -19.02 -13.15 20.01
N GLY A 67 -19.53 -13.51 21.17
CA GLY A 67 -20.13 -12.54 22.08
C GLY A 67 -21.48 -12.00 21.58
N ARG A 68 -22.03 -11.03 22.31
CA ARG A 68 -23.26 -10.33 21.94
C ARG A 68 -22.99 -8.84 21.84
N SER A 69 -23.70 -8.16 20.96
CA SER A 69 -23.67 -6.71 20.86
C SER A 69 -24.11 -6.06 22.16
N LEU A 70 -23.45 -4.97 22.57
CA LEU A 70 -23.80 -4.17 23.75
C LEU A 70 -25.21 -3.58 23.66
N SER A 71 -25.76 -3.41 22.45
CA SER A 71 -27.12 -2.90 22.20
C SER A 71 -28.14 -4.02 21.97
N GLY A 72 -27.91 -5.22 22.53
CA GLY A 72 -28.74 -6.41 22.37
C GLY A 72 -28.36 -7.29 21.17
N ALA A 73 -28.83 -8.54 21.22
CA ALA A 73 -28.55 -9.54 20.18
C ALA A 73 -28.93 -9.06 18.78
N LYS A 74 -28.06 -9.23 17.80
CA LYS A 74 -28.26 -8.87 16.39
C LYS A 74 -28.56 -10.09 15.51
N ALA A 75 -28.04 -11.25 15.89
CA ALA A 75 -28.36 -12.54 15.26
C ALA A 75 -29.07 -13.43 16.30
N VAL A 76 -30.38 -13.23 16.44
CA VAL A 76 -31.20 -13.88 17.49
C VAL A 76 -31.24 -15.39 17.30
N ASP A 77 -31.19 -15.87 16.08
CA ASP A 77 -31.18 -17.26 15.66
C ASP A 77 -29.82 -17.97 15.87
N LYS A 78 -28.77 -17.24 16.22
CA LYS A 78 -27.41 -17.77 16.41
C LYS A 78 -27.00 -17.72 17.89
N PRO A 79 -26.06 -18.58 18.31
CA PRO A 79 -25.55 -18.59 19.70
C PRO A 79 -24.77 -17.32 20.06
N ALA A 80 -24.28 -16.57 19.07
CA ALA A 80 -23.50 -15.33 19.24
C ALA A 80 -23.72 -14.43 18.02
N ASP A 81 -23.35 -13.14 18.15
CA ASP A 81 -23.41 -12.18 17.05
C ASP A 81 -22.12 -12.22 16.20
N PRO A 82 -22.19 -11.85 14.90
CA PRO A 82 -20.98 -11.60 14.11
C PRO A 82 -20.11 -10.52 14.76
N ILE A 83 -18.79 -10.72 14.75
CA ILE A 83 -17.88 -9.79 15.44
C ILE A 83 -17.89 -8.37 14.88
N ILE A 84 -18.36 -8.18 13.65
CA ILE A 84 -18.52 -6.86 13.04
C ILE A 84 -19.47 -5.92 13.83
N VAL A 85 -20.29 -6.45 14.73
CA VAL A 85 -21.20 -5.61 15.55
C VAL A 85 -20.46 -4.93 16.71
N HIS A 86 -19.27 -5.40 17.07
CA HIS A 86 -18.50 -4.85 18.16
C HIS A 86 -17.85 -3.52 17.78
N PRO A 87 -17.91 -2.49 18.64
CA PRO A 87 -17.47 -1.14 18.32
C PRO A 87 -15.97 -1.07 17.91
N ASP A 88 -15.09 -1.81 18.58
CA ASP A 88 -13.66 -1.77 18.28
C ASP A 88 -13.32 -2.46 16.94
N VAL A 89 -14.00 -3.57 16.62
CA VAL A 89 -13.88 -4.20 15.30
C VAL A 89 -14.33 -3.25 14.19
N ARG A 90 -15.44 -2.52 14.41
CA ARG A 90 -15.90 -1.48 13.49
C ARG A 90 -14.89 -0.36 13.32
N ARG A 91 -14.31 0.12 14.41
CA ARG A 91 -13.27 1.15 14.37
C ARG A 91 -12.11 0.70 13.49
N MET A 92 -11.55 -0.49 13.74
CA MET A 92 -10.44 -1.05 12.95
C MET A 92 -10.78 -1.17 11.46
N LEU A 93 -11.96 -1.68 11.15
CA LEU A 93 -12.41 -1.82 9.75
C LEU A 93 -12.64 -0.47 9.07
N LEU A 94 -13.27 0.49 9.75
CA LEU A 94 -13.53 1.83 9.19
C LEU A 94 -12.23 2.61 8.99
N THR A 95 -11.29 2.53 9.94
CA THR A 95 -9.96 3.13 9.78
C THR A 95 -9.26 2.55 8.56
N SER A 96 -9.19 1.21 8.44
CA SER A 96 -8.54 0.56 7.31
C SER A 96 -9.22 0.90 5.97
N LYS A 97 -10.54 0.99 5.94
CA LYS A 97 -11.30 1.41 4.76
C LYS A 97 -10.95 2.84 4.35
N ALA A 98 -11.02 3.78 5.29
CA ALA A 98 -10.75 5.19 5.02
C ALA A 98 -9.32 5.41 4.49
N LEU A 99 -8.33 4.75 5.10
CA LEU A 99 -6.94 4.84 4.67
C LEU A 99 -6.73 4.21 3.28
N ALA A 100 -7.33 3.05 2.99
CA ALA A 100 -7.22 2.40 1.69
C ALA A 100 -7.89 3.22 0.57
N GLU A 101 -9.10 3.74 0.80
CA GLU A 101 -9.81 4.55 -0.20
C GLU A 101 -9.13 5.90 -0.44
N GLY A 102 -8.71 6.60 0.64
CA GLY A 102 -7.96 7.85 0.53
C GLY A 102 -6.61 7.68 -0.17
N SER A 103 -5.88 6.60 0.15
CA SER A 103 -4.62 6.25 -0.52
C SER A 103 -4.81 5.98 -2.00
N ARG A 104 -5.92 5.33 -2.38
CA ARG A 104 -6.25 5.08 -3.79
C ARG A 104 -6.47 6.37 -4.56
N LEU A 105 -7.21 7.32 -3.99
CA LEU A 105 -7.44 8.63 -4.62
C LEU A 105 -6.14 9.40 -4.78
N LEU A 106 -5.30 9.44 -3.74
CA LEU A 106 -4.00 10.12 -3.79
C LEU A 106 -3.07 9.50 -4.85
N LEU A 107 -3.02 8.18 -4.91
CA LEU A 107 -2.19 7.47 -5.89
C LEU A 107 -2.69 7.70 -7.32
N LEU A 108 -4.01 7.64 -7.55
CA LEU A 108 -4.59 7.92 -8.86
C LEU A 108 -4.31 9.36 -9.30
N HIS A 109 -4.43 10.33 -8.39
CA HIS A 109 -4.07 11.72 -8.68
C HIS A 109 -2.60 11.86 -9.09
N ALA A 110 -1.67 11.26 -8.33
CA ALA A 110 -0.25 11.28 -8.69
C ALA A 110 0.03 10.58 -10.02
N SER A 111 -0.69 9.49 -10.34
CA SER A 111 -0.58 8.80 -11.63
C SER A 111 -1.11 9.65 -12.79
N THR A 112 -2.19 10.41 -12.58
CA THR A 112 -2.70 11.35 -13.59
C THR A 112 -1.69 12.46 -13.88
N LEU A 113 -1.01 12.99 -12.86
CA LEU A 113 0.05 13.98 -13.05
C LEU A 113 1.23 13.40 -13.86
N LEU A 114 1.56 12.13 -13.63
CA LEU A 114 2.60 11.45 -14.42
C LEU A 114 2.17 11.29 -15.88
N ASP A 115 0.90 10.92 -16.14
CA ASP A 115 0.37 10.85 -17.51
C ASP A 115 0.40 12.21 -18.22
N ILE A 116 0.07 13.31 -17.52
CA ILE A 116 0.17 14.67 -18.05
C ILE A 116 1.62 15.00 -18.40
N LEU A 117 2.54 14.75 -17.47
CA LEU A 117 3.97 15.01 -17.68
C LEU A 117 4.52 14.26 -18.90
N GLU A 118 4.11 13.03 -19.14
CA GLU A 118 4.59 12.21 -20.24
C GLU A 118 3.92 12.53 -21.58
N ARG A 119 2.62 12.84 -21.57
CA ARG A 119 1.78 12.83 -22.78
C ARG A 119 1.23 14.17 -23.22
N SER A 120 1.10 15.18 -22.33
CA SER A 120 0.59 16.49 -22.74
C SER A 120 1.50 17.14 -23.79
N SER A 121 0.91 17.90 -24.69
CA SER A 121 1.64 18.77 -25.64
C SER A 121 1.88 20.19 -25.10
N ASP A 122 1.20 20.55 -24.00
CA ASP A 122 1.30 21.86 -23.38
C ASP A 122 2.47 21.90 -22.39
N ALA A 123 3.43 22.81 -22.62
CA ALA A 123 4.63 22.93 -21.81
C ALA A 123 4.33 23.49 -20.40
N ASP A 124 3.37 24.39 -20.25
CA ASP A 124 3.00 24.97 -18.96
C ASP A 124 2.24 23.95 -18.11
N GLU A 125 1.37 23.15 -18.71
CA GLU A 125 0.69 22.03 -18.04
C GLU A 125 1.70 20.99 -17.55
N LYS A 126 2.67 20.60 -18.40
CA LYS A 126 3.75 19.66 -17.99
C LYS A 126 4.55 20.19 -16.82
N LYS A 127 4.94 21.45 -16.87
CA LYS A 127 5.71 22.06 -15.79
C LYS A 127 4.95 22.06 -14.47
N SER A 128 3.68 22.44 -14.50
CA SER A 128 2.81 22.43 -13.30
C SER A 128 2.64 21.02 -12.74
N ALA A 129 2.47 20.04 -13.63
CA ALA A 129 2.34 18.62 -13.23
C ALA A 129 3.66 18.10 -12.63
N GLU A 130 4.81 18.45 -13.18
CA GLU A 130 6.14 18.07 -12.67
C GLU A 130 6.40 18.62 -11.26
N GLU A 131 6.11 19.90 -11.05
CA GLU A 131 6.27 20.55 -9.75
C GLU A 131 5.41 19.87 -8.67
N LEU A 132 4.13 19.64 -8.95
CA LEU A 132 3.21 19.00 -8.01
C LEU A 132 3.56 17.53 -7.80
N LEU A 133 3.89 16.78 -8.85
CA LEU A 133 4.26 15.38 -8.76
C LEU A 133 5.55 15.21 -7.94
N SER A 134 6.55 16.06 -8.13
CA SER A 134 7.80 16.06 -7.36
C SER A 134 7.55 16.24 -5.87
N PHE A 135 6.58 17.07 -5.49
CA PHE A 135 6.15 17.25 -4.11
C PHE A 135 5.37 16.02 -3.58
N LEU A 136 4.50 15.43 -4.39
CA LEU A 136 3.64 14.32 -3.96
C LEU A 136 4.38 12.97 -3.86
N ILE A 137 5.37 12.69 -4.70
CA ILE A 137 6.08 11.40 -4.74
C ILE A 137 6.59 10.94 -3.37
N PRO A 138 7.34 11.73 -2.59
CA PRO A 138 7.80 11.31 -1.27
C PRO A 138 6.65 11.10 -0.27
N ILE A 139 5.59 11.90 -0.39
CA ILE A 139 4.39 11.77 0.45
C ILE A 139 3.68 10.46 0.14
N VAL A 140 3.38 10.18 -1.13
CA VAL A 140 2.75 8.93 -1.57
C VAL A 140 3.54 7.74 -1.06
N LYS A 141 4.86 7.69 -1.32
CA LYS A 141 5.70 6.58 -0.88
C LYS A 141 5.69 6.43 0.64
N GLY A 142 5.93 7.52 1.38
CA GLY A 142 6.04 7.49 2.84
C GLY A 142 4.72 7.12 3.52
N MET A 143 3.64 7.84 3.19
CA MET A 143 2.34 7.65 3.83
C MET A 143 1.70 6.29 3.50
N LEU A 144 1.71 5.89 2.23
CA LEU A 144 1.03 4.65 1.84
C LEU A 144 1.72 3.40 2.41
N THR A 145 3.04 3.41 2.53
CA THR A 145 3.75 2.30 3.16
C THR A 145 3.53 2.25 4.67
N GLU A 146 3.50 3.39 5.35
CA GLU A 146 3.22 3.46 6.79
C GLU A 146 1.78 3.02 7.10
N TRP A 147 0.81 3.57 6.40
CA TRP A 147 -0.60 3.18 6.55
C TRP A 147 -0.86 1.71 6.20
N SER A 148 -0.06 1.12 5.31
CA SER A 148 -0.18 -0.31 5.02
C SER A 148 0.15 -1.18 6.23
N ILE A 149 1.10 -0.77 7.06
CA ILE A 149 1.44 -1.45 8.31
C ILE A 149 0.27 -1.32 9.29
N GLU A 150 -0.27 -0.12 9.48
CA GLU A 150 -1.42 0.10 10.36
C GLU A 150 -2.65 -0.72 9.93
N CYS A 151 -3.00 -0.69 8.64
CA CYS A 151 -4.15 -1.44 8.11
C CYS A 151 -3.96 -2.94 8.24
N THR A 152 -2.78 -3.47 7.96
CA THR A 152 -2.49 -4.90 8.12
C THR A 152 -2.51 -5.31 9.58
N TYR A 153 -2.01 -4.47 10.49
CA TYR A 153 -2.09 -4.70 11.92
C TYR A 153 -3.55 -4.71 12.41
N ASN A 154 -4.35 -3.70 12.08
CA ASN A 154 -5.77 -3.65 12.45
C ASN A 154 -6.53 -4.87 11.91
N SER A 155 -6.28 -5.25 10.66
CA SER A 155 -6.87 -6.43 10.05
C SER A 155 -6.47 -7.72 10.78
N GLN A 156 -5.20 -7.83 11.18
CA GLN A 156 -4.70 -8.97 11.95
C GLN A 156 -5.38 -9.06 13.33
N GLN A 157 -5.68 -7.93 13.98
CA GLN A 157 -6.40 -7.93 15.25
C GLN A 157 -7.84 -8.46 15.08
N CYS A 158 -8.52 -8.16 13.97
CA CYS A 158 -9.84 -8.71 13.69
C CYS A 158 -9.85 -10.25 13.63
N PHE A 159 -8.78 -10.89 13.18
CA PHE A 159 -8.65 -12.37 13.17
C PHE A 159 -8.41 -12.97 14.57
N GLY A 160 -7.94 -12.22 15.53
CA GLY A 160 -7.67 -12.69 16.88
C GLY A 160 -6.67 -13.86 16.90
N GLY A 161 -7.00 -14.95 17.65
CA GLY A 161 -6.13 -16.13 17.77
C GLY A 161 -5.92 -16.92 16.47
N ARG A 162 -6.79 -16.79 15.48
CA ARG A 162 -6.66 -17.45 14.16
C ARG A 162 -5.60 -16.86 13.24
N ARG A 163 -4.96 -15.75 13.60
CA ARG A 163 -3.92 -15.13 12.78
C ARG A 163 -2.73 -16.05 12.41
N ARG A 164 -2.52 -17.14 13.18
CA ARG A 164 -1.51 -18.17 12.86
C ARG A 164 -1.92 -19.07 11.68
N ASP A 165 -3.21 -19.37 11.56
CA ASP A 165 -3.72 -20.32 10.56
C ASP A 165 -3.87 -19.68 9.17
N THR A 166 -4.13 -18.37 9.12
CA THR A 166 -4.32 -17.65 7.85
C THR A 166 -3.02 -17.23 7.19
N ALA A 167 -1.92 -17.11 7.95
CA ALA A 167 -0.59 -16.81 7.38
C ALA A 167 0.02 -18.01 6.63
N LEU A 168 -0.52 -19.24 6.80
CA LEU A 168 0.01 -20.47 6.24
C LEU A 168 -0.82 -21.05 5.07
N LYS A 169 -1.98 -20.46 4.76
CA LYS A 169 -2.77 -20.92 3.60
C LYS A 169 -2.63 -19.91 2.46
N PRO A 170 -2.03 -20.29 1.33
CA PRO A 170 -2.13 -19.50 0.12
C PRO A 170 -3.60 -19.31 -0.22
N ALA A 171 -3.98 -18.10 -0.62
CA ALA A 171 -5.31 -17.85 -1.16
C ALA A 171 -5.46 -18.68 -2.44
N VAL A 172 -6.31 -19.72 -2.39
CA VAL A 172 -6.81 -20.43 -3.57
C VAL A 172 -7.83 -19.54 -4.26
#